data_34ee4f8014dc1eb2ddcb921d17d80d10
#
_entry.id   34ee4f8014dc1eb2ddcb921d17d80d10
#
_cell.length_a   1.000
_cell.length_b   1.000
_cell.length_c   1.000
_cell.angle_alpha   90.00
_cell.angle_beta   90.00
_cell.angle_gamma   90.00
#
_symmetry.space_group_name_H-M   'P 1'
#
loop_
_entity.id
_entity.type
_entity.pdbx_description
1 polymer ?
#
loop_
_entity_poly.entity_id
_entity_poly.type
_entity_poly.pdbx_seq_one_letter_code
_entity_poly.pdbx_strand_id
1 'polypeptide(L)'
;MSPGFIDAHTHYDAQLLWDPSANPSTAHGITTILTGNCGYTLAPVRPADQDYLMGLFAAAEEVPKAALARFAPLPWESFPEYVDWMRGRLGINVVTQIGHSAVRRYVMGEAAQERAATPDE
;
A
#
# COMPACT_ATOMS: atom_id res chain seq x y z
N MET A 1 -9.74 -11.64 -29.33
CA MET A 1 -8.81 -11.40 -28.21
C MET A 1 -9.28 -10.15 -27.47
N SER A 2 -9.28 -10.20 -26.14
CA SER A 2 -9.61 -9.05 -25.28
C SER A 2 -8.31 -8.46 -24.71
N PRO A 3 -8.21 -7.14 -24.49
CA PRO A 3 -7.00 -6.51 -23.90
C PRO A 3 -6.79 -6.81 -22.40
N GLY A 4 -7.63 -7.60 -21.78
CA GLY A 4 -7.67 -7.87 -20.34
C GLY A 4 -8.55 -6.85 -19.59
N PHE A 5 -8.83 -7.16 -18.32
CA PHE A 5 -9.68 -6.31 -17.49
C PHE A 5 -8.82 -5.40 -16.59
N ILE A 6 -9.42 -4.26 -16.23
CA ILE A 6 -8.87 -3.33 -15.25
C ILE A 6 -9.75 -3.43 -14.00
N ASP A 7 -9.16 -3.78 -12.86
CA ASP A 7 -9.83 -3.70 -11.57
C ASP A 7 -9.49 -2.35 -10.92
N ALA A 8 -10.48 -1.49 -10.89
CA ALA A 8 -10.30 -0.10 -10.44
C ALA A 8 -10.39 0.08 -8.92
N HIS A 9 -10.60 -1.00 -8.15
CA HIS A 9 -10.68 -0.92 -6.70
C HIS A 9 -10.18 -2.21 -6.07
N THR A 10 -8.90 -2.20 -5.67
CA THR A 10 -8.28 -3.35 -4.99
C THR A 10 -7.56 -2.91 -3.72
N HIS A 11 -7.28 -3.88 -2.85
CA HIS A 11 -6.53 -3.73 -1.62
C HIS A 11 -5.29 -4.63 -1.60
N TYR A 12 -4.61 -4.73 -2.73
CA TYR A 12 -3.44 -5.57 -2.90
C TYR A 12 -2.12 -4.96 -2.43
N ASP A 13 -2.12 -3.74 -1.87
CA ASP A 13 -0.91 -3.02 -1.45
C ASP A 13 0.03 -3.90 -0.62
N ALA A 14 -0.50 -4.57 0.39
CA ALA A 14 0.28 -5.48 1.21
C ALA A 14 0.61 -6.80 0.48
N GLN A 15 -0.34 -7.34 -0.29
CA GLN A 15 -0.16 -8.60 -0.99
C GLN A 15 0.98 -8.54 -2.01
N LEU A 16 1.16 -7.41 -2.69
CA LEU A 16 2.25 -7.24 -3.66
C LEU A 16 3.65 -7.42 -3.08
N LEU A 17 3.81 -7.39 -1.74
CA LEU A 17 5.08 -7.70 -1.08
C LEU A 17 5.51 -9.15 -1.27
N TRP A 18 4.56 -10.10 -1.34
CA TRP A 18 4.85 -11.53 -1.45
C TRP A 18 4.27 -12.19 -2.69
N ASP A 19 3.25 -11.60 -3.30
CA ASP A 19 2.65 -12.09 -4.54
C ASP A 19 2.66 -10.98 -5.60
N PRO A 20 3.75 -10.88 -6.36
CA PRO A 20 3.88 -9.86 -7.39
C PRO A 20 2.92 -10.03 -8.56
N SER A 21 2.22 -11.15 -8.64
CA SER A 21 1.23 -11.44 -9.70
C SER A 21 -0.17 -10.96 -9.34
N ALA A 22 -0.42 -10.58 -8.09
CA ALA A 22 -1.76 -10.27 -7.58
C ALA A 22 -2.78 -11.39 -7.91
N ASN A 23 -2.39 -12.63 -7.63
CA ASN A 23 -3.30 -13.77 -7.81
C ASN A 23 -4.34 -13.78 -6.65
N PRO A 24 -5.64 -14.02 -6.89
CA PRO A 24 -6.20 -14.65 -8.11
C PRO A 24 -6.63 -13.70 -9.23
N SER A 25 -6.50 -12.38 -9.10
CA SER A 25 -6.99 -11.42 -10.11
C SER A 25 -6.43 -11.71 -11.50
N THR A 26 -5.14 -11.98 -11.62
CA THR A 26 -4.52 -12.34 -12.91
C THR A 26 -5.07 -13.63 -13.50
N ALA A 27 -5.42 -14.62 -12.65
CA ALA A 27 -6.06 -15.85 -13.10
C ALA A 27 -7.48 -15.62 -13.66
N HIS A 28 -8.12 -14.51 -13.31
CA HIS A 28 -9.42 -14.09 -13.82
C HIS A 28 -9.32 -13.13 -15.02
N GLY A 29 -8.13 -12.93 -15.58
CA GLY A 29 -7.93 -12.10 -16.77
C GLY A 29 -7.78 -10.60 -16.49
N ILE A 30 -7.57 -10.22 -15.22
CA ILE A 30 -7.23 -8.85 -14.85
C ILE A 30 -5.75 -8.62 -15.18
N THR A 31 -5.47 -7.55 -15.90
CA THR A 31 -4.11 -7.18 -16.33
C THR A 31 -3.63 -5.87 -15.72
N THR A 32 -4.53 -5.13 -15.09
CA THR A 32 -4.22 -3.88 -14.39
C THR A 32 -5.07 -3.77 -13.14
N ILE A 33 -4.45 -3.39 -12.03
CA ILE A 33 -5.11 -3.13 -10.75
C ILE A 33 -4.84 -1.70 -10.27
N LEU A 34 -5.81 -1.13 -9.55
CA LEU A 34 -5.62 0.10 -8.77
C LEU A 34 -5.49 -0.27 -7.29
N THR A 35 -4.43 0.25 -6.64
CA THR A 35 -4.16 0.12 -5.20
C THR A 35 -4.20 1.48 -4.50
N GLY A 36 -4.12 1.50 -3.18
CA GLY A 36 -4.24 2.71 -2.37
C GLY A 36 -5.68 3.15 -2.13
N ASN A 37 -6.64 2.28 -2.40
CA ASN A 37 -8.06 2.55 -2.18
C ASN A 37 -8.39 2.66 -0.70
N CYS A 38 -9.53 3.25 -0.39
CA CYS A 38 -10.02 3.52 0.95
C CYS A 38 -9.05 4.30 1.85
N GLY A 39 -8.03 4.93 1.24
CA GLY A 39 -7.05 5.74 1.96
C GLY A 39 -5.89 4.96 2.57
N TYR A 40 -5.72 3.68 2.25
CA TYR A 40 -4.63 2.84 2.77
C TYR A 40 -3.55 2.63 1.72
N THR A 41 -2.29 2.93 2.09
CA THR A 41 -1.08 2.58 1.31
C THR A 41 0.09 2.31 2.25
N LEU A 42 1.14 1.67 1.72
CA LEU A 42 2.37 1.42 2.47
C LEU A 42 3.40 2.56 2.35
N ALA A 43 3.02 3.68 1.72
CA ALA A 43 3.87 4.86 1.57
C ALA A 43 3.02 6.16 1.49
N PRO A 44 3.59 7.32 1.94
CA PRO A 44 4.91 7.45 2.59
C PRO A 44 4.93 6.87 4.02
N VAL A 45 6.09 6.47 4.51
CA VAL A 45 6.23 5.93 5.86
C VAL A 45 7.62 6.23 6.45
N ARG A 46 7.67 6.88 7.60
CA ARG A 46 8.94 7.06 8.32
C ARG A 46 9.41 5.73 8.92
N PRO A 47 10.70 5.48 9.04
CA PRO A 47 11.20 4.23 9.62
C PRO A 47 10.59 3.90 10.99
N ALA A 48 10.39 4.91 11.84
CA ALA A 48 9.77 4.74 13.16
C ALA A 48 8.27 4.38 13.12
N ASP A 49 7.59 4.65 12.02
CA ASP A 49 6.14 4.46 11.87
C ASP A 49 5.78 3.19 11.08
N GLN A 50 6.76 2.41 10.63
CA GLN A 50 6.50 1.21 9.83
C GLN A 50 5.65 0.18 10.57
N ASP A 51 5.93 -0.06 11.86
CA ASP A 51 5.13 -1.00 12.66
C ASP A 51 3.68 -0.54 12.85
N TYR A 52 3.47 0.76 13.01
CA TYR A 52 2.14 1.37 13.06
C TYR A 52 1.39 1.15 11.75
N LEU A 53 2.01 1.46 10.61
CA LEU A 53 1.37 1.34 9.30
C LEU A 53 1.03 -0.13 8.97
N MET A 54 1.95 -1.05 9.27
CA MET A 54 1.68 -2.48 9.12
C MET A 54 0.56 -2.97 10.04
N GLY A 55 0.47 -2.43 11.26
CA GLY A 55 -0.65 -2.70 12.18
C GLY A 55 -1.98 -2.22 11.63
N LEU A 56 -2.00 -1.05 11.01
CA LEU A 56 -3.18 -0.49 10.37
C LEU A 56 -3.66 -1.39 9.20
N PHE A 57 -2.73 -1.83 8.34
CA PHE A 57 -3.03 -2.78 7.27
C PHE A 57 -3.53 -4.12 7.80
N ALA A 58 -2.90 -4.64 8.84
CA ALA A 58 -3.34 -5.90 9.46
C ALA A 58 -4.78 -5.82 9.95
N ALA A 59 -5.18 -4.68 10.53
CA ALA A 59 -6.52 -4.48 11.04
C ALA A 59 -7.56 -4.20 9.93
N ALA A 60 -7.17 -3.39 8.92
CA ALA A 60 -8.09 -2.99 7.86
C ALA A 60 -8.32 -4.09 6.81
N GLU A 61 -7.28 -4.86 6.49
CA GLU A 61 -7.29 -5.85 5.41
C GLU A 61 -7.28 -7.31 5.93
N GLU A 62 -7.44 -7.48 7.23
CA GLU A 62 -7.42 -8.81 7.89
C GLU A 62 -6.17 -9.66 7.58
N VAL A 63 -5.06 -9.00 7.25
CA VAL A 63 -3.78 -9.67 6.99
C VAL A 63 -3.05 -9.90 8.32
N PRO A 64 -2.59 -11.14 8.62
CA PRO A 64 -1.85 -11.40 9.84
C PRO A 64 -0.62 -10.48 9.97
N LYS A 65 -0.53 -9.69 11.05
CA LYS A 65 0.60 -8.76 11.27
C LYS A 65 1.96 -9.47 11.19
N ALA A 66 2.04 -10.72 11.66
CA ALA A 66 3.24 -11.54 11.57
C ALA A 66 3.69 -11.83 10.13
N ALA A 67 2.74 -11.88 9.17
CA ALA A 67 3.08 -12.02 7.76
C ALA A 67 3.71 -10.74 7.22
N LEU A 68 3.13 -9.58 7.55
CA LEU A 68 3.66 -8.27 7.15
C LEU A 68 5.03 -7.96 7.77
N ALA A 69 5.24 -8.35 9.03
CA ALA A 69 6.51 -8.14 9.74
C ALA A 69 7.71 -8.81 9.06
N ARG A 70 7.50 -9.82 8.21
CA ARG A 70 8.57 -10.46 7.44
C ARG A 70 9.17 -9.55 6.36
N PHE A 71 8.48 -8.48 6.01
CA PHE A 71 8.91 -7.50 5.00
C PHE A 71 9.51 -6.23 5.61
N ALA A 72 9.57 -6.15 6.93
CA ALA A 72 10.24 -5.07 7.64
C ALA A 72 11.77 -5.29 7.70
N PRO A 73 12.58 -4.21 7.63
CA PRO A 73 12.14 -2.86 7.33
C PRO A 73 11.76 -2.67 5.86
N LEU A 74 10.72 -1.87 5.61
CA LEU A 74 10.35 -1.49 4.25
C LEU A 74 11.48 -0.66 3.63
N PRO A 75 11.90 -0.95 2.38
CA PRO A 75 13.06 -0.30 1.77
C PRO A 75 12.73 1.04 1.12
N TRP A 76 11.71 1.74 1.61
CA TRP A 76 11.30 3.07 1.16
C TRP A 76 10.81 3.91 2.34
N GLU A 77 10.86 5.21 2.19
CA GLU A 77 10.23 6.19 3.06
C GLU A 77 9.22 7.03 2.30
N SER A 78 9.60 7.54 1.14
CA SER A 78 8.74 8.36 0.29
C SER A 78 7.87 7.52 -0.66
N PHE A 79 6.82 8.15 -1.18
CA PHE A 79 5.97 7.52 -2.18
C PHE A 79 6.68 7.26 -3.53
N PRO A 80 7.54 8.16 -4.06
CA PRO A 80 8.36 7.84 -5.22
C PRO A 80 9.25 6.62 -5.05
N GLU A 81 9.91 6.44 -3.90
CA GLU A 81 10.73 5.26 -3.62
C GLU A 81 9.88 3.98 -3.60
N TYR A 82 8.67 4.03 -3.06
CA TYR A 82 7.73 2.91 -3.11
C TYR A 82 7.35 2.54 -4.56
N VAL A 83 7.06 3.53 -5.39
CA VAL A 83 6.77 3.31 -6.82
C VAL A 83 7.99 2.73 -7.53
N ASP A 84 9.19 3.23 -7.26
CA ASP A 84 10.41 2.73 -7.85
C ASP A 84 10.74 1.30 -7.39
N TRP A 85 10.42 0.97 -6.13
CA TRP A 85 10.55 -0.40 -5.62
C TRP A 85 9.66 -1.38 -6.39
N MET A 86 8.46 -0.99 -6.81
CA MET A 86 7.55 -1.83 -7.59
C MET A 86 8.03 -2.04 -9.03
N ARG A 87 8.83 -1.13 -9.59
CA ARG A 87 9.27 -1.19 -11.00
C ARG A 87 10.05 -2.47 -11.29
N GLY A 88 9.62 -3.21 -12.32
CA GLY A 88 10.27 -4.44 -12.76
C GLY A 88 10.14 -5.63 -11.80
N ARG A 89 9.36 -5.50 -10.73
CA ARG A 89 9.11 -6.57 -9.75
C ARG A 89 7.77 -7.24 -9.92
N LEU A 90 6.80 -6.53 -10.50
CA LEU A 90 5.42 -6.98 -10.57
C LEU A 90 5.11 -7.68 -11.88
N GLY A 91 4.29 -8.71 -11.82
CA GLY A 91 3.77 -9.47 -12.97
C GLY A 91 2.44 -8.94 -13.50
N ILE A 92 1.95 -7.83 -12.96
CA ILE A 92 0.70 -7.14 -13.32
C ILE A 92 0.96 -5.64 -13.40
N ASN A 93 0.18 -4.91 -14.22
CA ASN A 93 0.25 -3.46 -14.19
C ASN A 93 -0.43 -2.92 -12.95
N VAL A 94 0.22 -1.98 -12.27
CA VAL A 94 -0.31 -1.36 -11.06
C VAL A 94 -0.38 0.16 -11.23
N VAL A 95 -1.53 0.71 -10.93
CA VAL A 95 -1.73 2.14 -10.69
C VAL A 95 -1.92 2.31 -9.20
N THR A 96 -1.03 3.01 -8.52
CA THR A 96 -1.12 3.22 -7.08
C THR A 96 -1.48 4.65 -6.74
N GLN A 97 -2.38 4.81 -5.78
CA GLN A 97 -2.78 6.11 -5.22
C GLN A 97 -2.03 6.35 -3.91
N ILE A 98 -1.88 7.61 -3.54
CA ILE A 98 -1.35 7.96 -2.22
C ILE A 98 -2.48 7.88 -1.20
N GLY A 99 -2.35 7.00 -0.22
CA GLY A 99 -3.37 6.80 0.81
C GLY A 99 -3.35 7.89 1.88
N HIS A 100 -4.54 8.40 2.20
CA HIS A 100 -4.72 9.45 3.21
C HIS A 100 -4.12 9.06 4.57
N SER A 101 -4.31 7.82 5.02
CA SER A 101 -3.83 7.36 6.32
C SER A 101 -2.30 7.40 6.43
N ALA A 102 -1.60 7.02 5.36
CA ALA A 102 -0.14 7.07 5.31
C ALA A 102 0.38 8.51 5.32
N VAL A 103 -0.19 9.40 4.48
CA VAL A 103 0.17 10.82 4.43
C VAL A 103 -0.07 11.48 5.78
N ARG A 104 -1.24 11.26 6.37
CA ARG A 104 -1.62 11.82 7.66
C ARG A 104 -0.64 11.42 8.75
N ARG A 105 -0.27 10.13 8.84
CA ARG A 105 0.72 9.63 9.80
C ARG A 105 2.10 10.22 9.52
N TYR A 106 2.50 10.30 8.26
CA TYR A 106 3.79 10.84 7.85
C TYR A 106 3.96 12.31 8.23
N VAL A 107 2.92 13.13 8.07
CA VAL A 107 2.94 14.57 8.40
C VAL A 107 2.81 14.81 9.90
N MET A 108 1.80 14.21 10.52
CA MET A 108 1.38 14.52 11.89
C MET A 108 2.04 13.66 12.96
N GLY A 109 2.70 12.54 12.58
CA GLY A 109 3.24 11.57 13.54
C GLY A 109 2.13 10.99 14.44
N GLU A 110 2.36 10.91 15.75
CA GLU A 110 1.40 10.36 16.71
C GLU A 110 0.12 11.18 16.81
N ALA A 111 0.22 12.50 16.63
CA ALA A 111 -0.94 13.40 16.66
C ALA A 111 -2.00 13.06 15.60
N ALA A 112 -1.65 12.27 14.57
CA ALA A 112 -2.59 11.78 13.57
C ALA A 112 -3.78 11.00 14.16
N GLN A 113 -3.62 10.40 15.34
CA GLN A 113 -4.68 9.66 16.02
C GLN A 113 -5.48 10.51 17.01
N GLU A 114 -4.95 11.66 17.41
CA GLU A 114 -5.47 12.42 18.55
C GLU A 114 -6.30 13.64 18.14
N ARG A 115 -5.97 14.25 17.00
CA ARG A 115 -6.60 15.53 16.59
C ARG A 115 -6.76 15.66 15.08
N ALA A 116 -7.54 16.63 14.65
CA ALA A 116 -7.61 17.04 13.25
C ALA A 116 -6.28 17.70 12.81
N ALA A 117 -5.98 17.61 11.50
CA ALA A 117 -4.87 18.35 10.91
C ALA A 117 -5.12 19.86 10.97
N THR A 118 -4.06 20.63 11.11
CA THR A 118 -4.11 22.08 10.96
C THR A 118 -4.08 22.46 9.48
N PRO A 119 -4.39 23.73 9.11
CA PRO A 119 -4.29 24.19 7.73
C PRO A 119 -2.88 24.05 7.12
N ASP A 120 -1.83 24.06 7.93
CA ASP A 120 -0.44 23.96 7.48
C ASP A 120 0.03 22.50 7.34
N GLU A 121 -0.66 21.55 7.94
CA GLU A 121 -0.43 20.10 7.81
C GLU A 121 -1.20 19.53 6.63
#